data_817b23a47b2691eb422a977d7d622a43
#
_entry.id   817b23a47b2691eb422a977d7d622a43
#
_cell.length_a   1.000
_cell.length_b   1.000
_cell.length_c   1.000
_cell.angle_alpha   90.00
_cell.angle_beta   90.00
_cell.angle_gamma   90.00
#
_symmetry.space_group_name_H-M   'P 1'
#
loop_
_entity.id
_entity.type
_entity.pdbx_description
1 polymer ?
#
loop_
_entity_poly.entity_id
_entity_poly.type
_entity_poly.pdbx_seq_one_letter_code
_entity_poly.pdbx_strand_id
1 'polypeptide(L)'
;MSAKYKVSVIIPIYNVAEYLEECLESMVRQTIDSLEVIMVDDGSTDISGVIAQEYAKNYDNFFYYLKENGGLGNARNYGIQFVHGDYIIFLDSDDIVPDGAYEAMYKKAVETGNDMVVGDVQRFNSRK
;
A
#
# COMPACT_ATOMS: atom_id res chain seq x y z
N MET A 1 -23.42 -5.80 2.45
CA MET A 1 -22.94 -4.44 2.21
C MET A 1 -21.62 -4.48 1.49
N SER A 2 -21.50 -3.72 0.43
CA SER A 2 -20.28 -3.73 -0.34
C SER A 2 -19.14 -3.06 0.44
N ALA A 3 -17.92 -3.42 0.11
CA ALA A 3 -16.75 -2.81 0.72
C ALA A 3 -16.67 -1.34 0.32
N LYS A 4 -16.16 -0.53 1.23
CA LYS A 4 -15.98 0.89 0.96
C LYS A 4 -14.94 1.14 -0.11
N TYR A 5 -13.91 0.30 -0.18
CA TYR A 5 -12.82 0.44 -1.12
C TYR A 5 -12.76 -0.76 -2.05
N LYS A 6 -12.26 -0.54 -3.26
CA LYS A 6 -12.06 -1.62 -4.22
C LYS A 6 -10.77 -2.36 -3.96
N VAL A 7 -9.73 -1.62 -3.63
CA VAL A 7 -8.39 -2.18 -3.43
C VAL A 7 -7.79 -1.62 -2.17
N SER A 8 -7.19 -2.49 -1.37
CA SER A 8 -6.41 -2.11 -0.20
C SER A 8 -4.95 -2.45 -0.46
N VAL A 9 -4.07 -1.48 -0.32
CA VAL A 9 -2.64 -1.70 -0.48
C VAL A 9 -2.00 -1.65 0.89
N ILE A 10 -1.25 -2.68 1.23
CA ILE A 10 -0.51 -2.72 2.50
C ILE A 10 0.95 -2.45 2.20
N ILE A 11 1.49 -1.42 2.84
CA ILE A 11 2.88 -1.01 2.66
C ILE A 11 3.62 -1.10 3.98
N PRO A 12 4.44 -2.14 4.17
CA PRO A 12 5.27 -2.20 5.38
C PRO A 12 6.39 -1.18 5.27
N ILE A 13 6.65 -0.49 6.36
CA ILE A 13 7.64 0.58 6.39
C ILE A 13 8.65 0.29 7.49
N TYR A 14 9.93 0.29 7.14
CA TYR A 14 10.99 0.20 8.14
C TYR A 14 12.26 0.86 7.60
N ASN A 15 12.56 2.04 8.12
CA ASN A 15 13.79 2.77 7.77
C ASN A 15 14.01 2.90 6.27
N VAL A 16 12.99 3.42 5.58
CA VAL A 16 13.00 3.59 4.12
C VAL A 16 12.79 5.05 3.72
N ALA A 17 13.19 5.98 4.56
CA ALA A 17 12.94 7.40 4.31
C ALA A 17 13.43 7.85 2.94
N GLU A 18 14.51 7.26 2.47
CA GLU A 18 15.11 7.64 1.19
C GLU A 18 14.17 7.34 0.00
N TYR A 19 13.34 6.31 0.12
CA TYR A 19 12.52 5.85 -1.00
C TYR A 19 11.02 6.03 -0.78
N LEU A 20 10.62 6.24 0.47
CA LEU A 20 9.21 6.16 0.83
C LEU A 20 8.35 7.20 0.13
N GLU A 21 8.84 8.40 0.00
CA GLU A 21 8.04 9.47 -0.59
C GLU A 21 7.66 9.17 -2.03
N GLU A 22 8.60 8.66 -2.82
CA GLU A 22 8.30 8.27 -4.20
C GLU A 22 7.28 7.17 -4.27
N CYS A 23 7.40 6.20 -3.36
CA CYS A 23 6.44 5.11 -3.28
C CYS A 23 5.03 5.64 -3.01
N LEU A 24 4.90 6.49 -2.00
CA LEU A 24 3.59 7.02 -1.62
C LEU A 24 3.02 7.95 -2.68
N GLU A 25 3.88 8.71 -3.37
CA GLU A 25 3.41 9.55 -4.47
C GLU A 25 2.85 8.70 -5.60
N SER A 26 3.41 7.52 -5.83
CA SER A 26 2.86 6.64 -6.86
C SER A 26 1.47 6.13 -6.49
N MET A 27 1.17 6.06 -5.19
CA MET A 27 -0.17 5.71 -4.73
C MET A 27 -1.14 6.87 -4.96
N VAL A 28 -0.68 8.10 -4.72
CA VAL A 28 -1.50 9.30 -4.95
C VAL A 28 -1.89 9.40 -6.43
N ARG A 29 -1.00 8.97 -7.32
CA ARG A 29 -1.22 9.08 -8.76
C ARG A 29 -2.04 7.94 -9.36
N GLN A 30 -2.42 6.94 -8.56
CA GLN A 30 -3.24 5.86 -9.09
C GLN A 30 -4.60 6.39 -9.50
N THR A 31 -5.09 5.95 -10.65
CA THR A 31 -6.35 6.44 -11.22
C THR A 31 -7.57 5.67 -10.72
N ILE A 32 -7.37 4.55 -10.05
CA ILE A 32 -8.50 3.82 -9.50
C ILE A 32 -9.12 4.65 -8.36
N ASP A 33 -10.42 4.81 -8.42
CA ASP A 33 -11.14 5.43 -7.31
C ASP A 33 -11.26 4.37 -6.21
N SER A 34 -11.46 4.74 -5.01
CA SER A 34 -11.67 3.79 -3.91
C SER A 34 -10.45 2.93 -3.60
N LEU A 35 -9.28 3.56 -3.58
CA LEU A 35 -8.03 2.93 -3.15
C LEU A 35 -7.76 3.30 -1.69
N GLU A 36 -7.45 2.29 -0.90
CA GLU A 36 -7.09 2.48 0.51
C GLU A 36 -5.62 2.09 0.68
N VAL A 37 -4.84 2.95 1.31
CA VAL A 37 -3.41 2.71 1.52
C VAL A 37 -3.16 2.53 3.02
N ILE A 38 -2.75 1.33 3.39
CA ILE A 38 -2.48 0.96 4.78
C ILE A 38 -0.96 0.95 4.98
N MET A 39 -0.46 1.94 5.68
CA MET A 39 0.97 2.07 5.95
C MET A 39 1.26 1.51 7.33
N VAL A 40 2.05 0.45 7.40
CA VAL A 40 2.40 -0.18 8.67
C VAL A 40 3.86 0.11 8.98
N ASP A 41 4.08 0.98 9.94
CA ASP A 41 5.44 1.37 10.35
C ASP A 41 5.94 0.37 11.39
N ASP A 42 6.91 -0.42 11.00
CA ASP A 42 7.44 -1.51 11.81
C ASP A 42 8.53 -1.00 12.76
N GLY A 43 8.27 0.11 13.41
CA GLY A 43 9.19 0.66 14.40
C GLY A 43 10.37 1.41 13.80
N SER A 44 10.15 2.16 12.73
CA SER A 44 11.24 2.92 12.09
C SER A 44 11.92 3.87 13.08
N THR A 45 13.23 3.97 12.93
CA THR A 45 14.03 4.88 13.77
C THR A 45 14.46 6.13 12.98
N ASP A 46 14.18 6.17 11.67
CA ASP A 46 14.44 7.36 10.86
C ASP A 46 13.15 8.17 10.69
N ILE A 47 13.11 9.07 9.73
CA ILE A 47 11.93 9.91 9.52
C ILE A 47 10.84 9.25 8.67
N SER A 48 10.95 7.94 8.42
CA SER A 48 9.90 7.24 7.66
C SER A 48 8.52 7.44 8.27
N GLY A 49 8.44 7.34 9.60
CA GLY A 49 7.16 7.55 10.27
C GLY A 49 6.60 8.94 10.08
N VAL A 50 7.47 9.94 10.09
CA VAL A 50 7.04 11.33 9.87
C VAL A 50 6.48 11.49 8.46
N ILE A 51 7.17 10.93 7.47
CA ILE A 51 6.72 11.01 6.08
C ILE A 51 5.35 10.34 5.93
N ALA A 52 5.20 9.13 6.47
CA ALA A 52 3.93 8.40 6.36
C ALA A 52 2.80 9.15 7.04
N GLN A 53 3.06 9.72 8.21
CA GLN A 53 2.02 10.47 8.93
C GLN A 53 1.57 11.70 8.16
N GLU A 54 2.48 12.34 7.42
CA GLU A 54 2.11 13.48 6.60
C GLU A 54 1.13 13.06 5.51
N TYR A 55 1.35 11.91 4.90
CA TYR A 55 0.42 11.41 3.88
C TYR A 55 -0.93 11.05 4.50
N ALA A 56 -0.93 10.44 5.67
CA ALA A 56 -2.18 10.11 6.34
C ALA A 56 -2.96 11.35 6.71
N LYS A 57 -2.25 12.43 7.03
CA LYS A 57 -2.90 13.69 7.38
C LYS A 57 -3.50 14.38 6.17
N ASN A 58 -2.83 14.30 5.03
CA ASN A 58 -3.21 15.06 3.84
C ASN A 58 -4.17 14.32 2.91
N TYR A 59 -4.30 13.00 3.05
CA TYR A 59 -5.16 12.20 2.18
C TYR A 59 -6.06 11.30 3.01
N ASP A 60 -7.36 11.39 2.79
CA ASP A 60 -8.35 10.66 3.58
C ASP A 60 -8.25 9.14 3.44
N ASN A 61 -7.64 8.67 2.36
CA ASN A 61 -7.54 7.24 2.10
C ASN A 61 -6.18 6.64 2.47
N PHE A 62 -5.34 7.40 3.16
CA PHE A 62 -4.06 6.91 3.66
C PHE A 62 -4.15 6.77 5.17
N PHE A 63 -3.76 5.60 5.67
CA PHE A 63 -3.86 5.27 7.09
C PHE A 63 -2.50 4.83 7.62
N TYR A 64 -2.11 5.36 8.75
CA TYR A 64 -0.81 5.09 9.35
C TYR A 64 -0.97 4.30 10.65
N TYR A 65 -0.25 3.20 10.76
CA TYR A 65 -0.26 2.36 11.96
C TYR A 65 1.17 2.08 12.38
N LEU A 66 1.47 2.38 13.64
CA LEU A 66 2.79 2.12 14.21
C LEU A 66 2.74 0.87 15.05
N LYS A 67 3.74 0.01 14.92
CA LYS A 67 3.84 -1.18 15.74
C LYS A 67 5.29 -1.40 16.14
N GLU A 68 5.51 -2.25 17.15
CA GLU A 68 6.86 -2.64 17.52
C GLU A 68 7.49 -3.43 16.39
N ASN A 69 8.81 -3.28 16.23
CA ASN A 69 9.53 -3.96 15.17
C ASN A 69 9.36 -5.47 15.31
N GLY A 70 8.93 -6.10 14.25
CA GLY A 70 8.70 -7.55 14.22
C GLY A 70 9.01 -8.17 12.88
N GLY A 71 9.50 -7.37 11.94
CA GLY A 71 9.89 -7.86 10.63
C GLY A 71 8.83 -7.67 9.57
N LEU A 72 9.23 -7.85 8.33
CA LEU A 72 8.41 -7.58 7.16
C LEU A 72 7.13 -8.41 7.13
N GLY A 73 7.24 -9.72 7.34
CA GLY A 73 6.06 -10.59 7.33
C GLY A 73 5.09 -10.24 8.44
N ASN A 74 5.61 -9.88 9.60
CA ASN A 74 4.79 -9.47 10.73
C ASN A 74 4.03 -8.19 10.41
N ALA A 75 4.70 -7.24 9.75
CA ALA A 75 4.08 -5.97 9.37
C ALA A 75 2.95 -6.19 8.36
N ARG A 76 3.18 -7.07 7.37
CA ARG A 76 2.14 -7.39 6.40
C ARG A 76 0.91 -7.99 7.07
N ASN A 77 1.13 -8.96 7.95
CA ASN A 77 0.03 -9.60 8.68
C ASN A 77 -0.71 -8.59 9.54
N TYR A 78 0.02 -7.69 10.15
CA TYR A 78 -0.59 -6.67 11.00
C TYR A 78 -1.52 -5.79 10.16
N GLY A 79 -1.09 -5.44 8.94
CA GLY A 79 -1.89 -4.58 8.08
C GLY A 79 -3.18 -5.22 7.59
N ILE A 80 -3.20 -6.54 7.46
CA ILE A 80 -4.38 -7.25 6.95
C ILE A 80 -5.63 -6.98 7.79
N GLN A 81 -5.48 -6.79 9.09
CA GLN A 81 -6.64 -6.58 9.96
C GLN A 81 -7.36 -5.25 9.69
N PHE A 82 -6.74 -4.35 8.94
CA PHE A 82 -7.32 -3.02 8.71
C PHE A 82 -7.89 -2.84 7.30
N VAL A 83 -7.80 -3.85 6.44
CA VAL A 83 -8.22 -3.69 5.05
C VAL A 83 -9.75 -3.71 4.93
N HIS A 84 -10.26 -2.92 3.99
CA HIS A 84 -11.68 -2.85 3.69
C HIS A 84 -11.96 -3.04 2.20
N GLY A 85 -10.93 -3.27 1.40
CA GLY A 85 -11.08 -3.43 -0.04
C GLY A 85 -11.51 -4.82 -0.43
N ASP A 86 -12.02 -4.93 -1.64
CA ASP A 86 -12.37 -6.23 -2.21
C ASP A 86 -11.12 -7.05 -2.51
N TYR A 87 -10.01 -6.37 -2.79
CA TYR A 87 -8.75 -7.00 -3.12
C TYR A 87 -7.62 -6.40 -2.30
N ILE A 88 -6.62 -7.21 -2.00
CA ILE A 88 -5.47 -6.79 -1.19
C ILE A 88 -4.20 -6.90 -2.02
N ILE A 89 -3.39 -5.85 -1.98
CA ILE A 89 -2.11 -5.81 -2.65
C ILE A 89 -1.04 -5.49 -1.62
N PHE A 90 0.07 -6.22 -1.66
CA PHE A 90 1.22 -5.92 -0.82
C PHE A 90 2.26 -5.19 -1.67
N LEU A 91 2.74 -4.07 -1.18
CA LEU A 91 3.71 -3.25 -1.90
C LEU A 91 4.89 -2.94 -1.01
N ASP A 92 6.08 -3.18 -1.52
CA ASP A 92 7.30 -2.82 -0.79
C ASP A 92 7.47 -1.30 -0.82
N SER A 93 7.90 -0.75 0.30
CA SER A 93 7.96 0.71 0.47
C SER A 93 9.04 1.41 -0.35
N ASP A 94 9.90 0.65 -1.02
CA ASP A 94 10.92 1.22 -1.91
C ASP A 94 10.57 1.07 -3.39
N ASP A 95 9.36 0.62 -3.70
CA ASP A 95 8.91 0.45 -5.07
C ASP A 95 7.98 1.58 -5.49
N ILE A 96 7.90 1.78 -6.80
CA ILE A 96 7.02 2.79 -7.41
C ILE A 96 6.08 2.06 -8.36
N VAL A 97 4.79 2.37 -8.28
CA VAL A 97 3.79 1.71 -9.12
C VAL A 97 3.45 2.63 -10.29
N PRO A 98 3.45 2.10 -11.52
CA PRO A 98 3.08 2.93 -12.69
C PRO A 98 1.66 3.46 -12.58
N ASP A 99 1.44 4.62 -13.17
CA ASP A 99 0.11 5.23 -13.17
C ASP A 99 -0.88 4.28 -13.83
N GLY A 100 -2.03 4.12 -13.20
CA GLY A 100 -3.10 3.29 -13.76
C GLY A 100 -2.93 1.79 -13.59
N ALA A 101 -1.83 1.34 -12.97
CA ALA A 101 -1.58 -0.09 -12.83
C ALA A 101 -2.66 -0.80 -12.01
N TYR A 102 -3.05 -0.21 -10.90
CA TYR A 102 -4.03 -0.85 -10.02
C TYR A 102 -5.42 -0.86 -10.64
N GLU A 103 -5.76 0.19 -11.37
CA GLU A 103 -7.04 0.22 -12.07
C GLU A 103 -7.11 -0.90 -13.11
N ALA A 104 -6.04 -1.09 -13.87
CA ALA A 104 -5.99 -2.15 -14.88
C ALA A 104 -6.08 -3.53 -14.23
N MET A 105 -5.39 -3.72 -13.11
CA MET A 105 -5.44 -4.99 -12.39
C MET A 105 -6.82 -5.27 -11.84
N TYR A 106 -7.47 -4.27 -11.29
CA TYR A 106 -8.80 -4.42 -10.74
C TYR A 106 -9.81 -4.78 -11.84
N LYS A 107 -9.74 -4.09 -12.97
CA LYS A 107 -10.64 -4.39 -14.08
C LYS A 107 -10.47 -5.81 -14.57
N LYS A 108 -9.23 -6.26 -14.69
CA LYS A 108 -8.98 -7.62 -15.12
C LYS A 108 -9.49 -8.65 -14.12
N ALA A 109 -9.30 -8.40 -12.84
CA ALA A 109 -9.77 -9.32 -11.81
C ALA A 109 -11.29 -9.45 -11.83
N VAL A 110 -11.98 -8.33 -11.99
CA VAL A 110 -13.45 -8.34 -12.06
C VAL A 110 -13.93 -9.07 -13.32
N GLU A 111 -13.29 -8.81 -14.46
CA GLU A 111 -13.65 -9.45 -15.72
C GLU A 111 -13.52 -10.97 -15.67
N THR A 112 -12.44 -11.44 -15.06
CA THR A 112 -12.15 -12.87 -15.05
C THR A 112 -12.80 -13.60 -13.88
N GLY A 113 -13.34 -12.85 -12.93
CA GLY A 113 -13.92 -13.43 -11.73
C GLY A 113 -12.90 -14.02 -10.77
N ASN A 114 -11.63 -13.71 -10.96
CA ASN A 114 -10.59 -14.22 -10.09
C ASN A 114 -10.43 -13.36 -8.86
N ASP A 115 -10.07 -14.01 -7.76
CA ASP A 115 -9.64 -13.29 -6.58
C ASP A 115 -8.26 -12.74 -6.86
N MET A 116 -8.07 -11.47 -6.59
CA MET A 116 -6.80 -10.85 -6.81
C MET A 116 -6.04 -10.75 -5.50
N VAL A 117 -5.14 -11.67 -5.30
CA VAL A 117 -4.22 -11.59 -4.18
C VAL A 117 -2.85 -11.44 -4.80
N VAL A 118 -2.34 -10.23 -4.80
CA VAL A 118 -1.13 -9.95 -5.54
C VAL A 118 -0.06 -9.47 -4.59
N GLY A 119 0.93 -10.31 -4.40
CA GLY A 119 2.00 -10.01 -3.48
C GLY A 119 3.19 -9.34 -4.09
N ASP A 120 3.32 -9.33 -5.40
CA ASP A 120 4.53 -8.80 -6.00
C ASP A 120 4.25 -7.84 -7.14
N VAL A 121 3.46 -6.84 -6.83
CA VAL A 121 3.16 -5.76 -7.75
C VAL A 121 4.41 -5.03 -8.17
N GLN A 122 5.41 -5.06 -7.33
CA GLN A 122 6.68 -4.40 -7.61
C GLN A 122 7.32 -4.86 -8.92
N ARG A 123 6.84 -5.94 -9.50
CA ARG A 123 7.32 -6.37 -10.81
C ARG A 123 7.02 -5.39 -11.90
N PHE A 124 6.02 -4.57 -11.69
CA PHE A 124 5.67 -3.54 -12.67
C PHE A 124 6.68 -2.43 -12.68
N ASN A 125 7.44 -2.29 -11.60
CA ASN A 125 8.25 -1.13 -11.44
C ASN A 125 9.37 -1.38 -10.44
N SER A 126 10.22 -2.30 -10.76
CA SER A 126 11.35 -2.57 -9.89
C SER A 126 12.48 -1.61 -10.22
N ARG A 127 13.04 -1.01 -9.17
CA ARG A 127 14.20 -0.15 -9.32
C ARG A 127 15.50 -0.90 -9.14
N LYS A 128 15.41 -2.17 -8.90
CA LYS A 128 16.58 -2.98 -8.64
C LYS A 128 17.28 -3.43 -9.90
#